data_e7d31f7a04c1622bf80d302dffdb58eb
#
_entry.id   e7d31f7a04c1622bf80d302dffdb58eb
#
_cell.length_a   1.000
_cell.length_b   1.000
_cell.length_c   1.000
_cell.angle_alpha   90.00
_cell.angle_beta   90.00
_cell.angle_gamma   90.00
#
_symmetry.space_group_name_H-M   'P 1'
#
loop_
_entity.id
_entity.type
_entity.pdbx_description
1 polymer ?
#
loop_
_entity_poly.entity_id
_entity_poly.type
_entity_poly.pdbx_seq_one_letter_code
_entity_poly.pdbx_strand_id
1 'polypeptide(L)'
;HPMTEAKRSELLVRNKGMADRALRVLAAAQRLWPEQPASHEPEFLEQELCFVGLTGMIDPVRPEVQAAIAECRSAGVRPVMITGDHKDTAVAIAKQLQIIDDASQAVTGAELDALSDEELAEAVEHYGVYARVQPEHKSRIVSAWRSKGAVTAMTGDGVNDAPSIKMADIGIGMGI
;
A
#
# COMPACT_ATOMS: atom_id res chain seq x y z
N HIS A 1 30.28 -3.31 -15.53
CA HIS A 1 30.15 -1.99 -16.18
C HIS A 1 29.48 -1.01 -15.23
N PRO A 2 29.87 0.30 -15.27
CA PRO A 2 29.22 1.31 -14.46
C PRO A 2 27.72 1.41 -14.76
N MET A 3 26.93 1.74 -13.75
CA MET A 3 25.51 2.01 -13.92
C MET A 3 25.33 3.33 -14.67
N THR A 4 24.90 3.27 -15.93
CA THR A 4 24.59 4.46 -16.74
C THR A 4 23.18 4.96 -16.46
N GLU A 5 22.92 6.26 -16.72
CA GLU A 5 21.56 6.83 -16.59
C GLU A 5 20.53 6.12 -17.49
N ALA A 6 20.94 5.71 -18.71
CA ALA A 6 20.09 4.93 -19.60
C ALA A 6 19.71 3.58 -18.96
N LYS A 7 20.69 2.89 -18.35
CA LYS A 7 20.44 1.61 -17.68
C LYS A 7 19.56 1.77 -16.43
N ARG A 8 19.81 2.83 -15.68
CA ARG A 8 18.96 3.18 -14.51
C ARG A 8 17.52 3.42 -14.93
N SER A 9 17.31 4.21 -15.98
CA SER A 9 15.96 4.49 -16.51
C SER A 9 15.27 3.21 -16.99
N GLU A 10 15.97 2.32 -17.70
CA GLU A 10 15.44 1.01 -18.10
C GLU A 10 14.98 0.18 -16.89
N LEU A 11 15.80 0.14 -15.84
CA LEU A 11 15.48 -0.61 -14.61
C LEU A 11 14.27 -0.01 -13.88
N LEU A 12 14.13 1.31 -13.84
CA LEU A 12 12.96 1.97 -13.25
C LEU A 12 11.67 1.66 -14.02
N VAL A 13 11.73 1.62 -15.34
CA VAL A 13 10.59 1.19 -16.19
C VAL A 13 10.22 -0.26 -15.91
N ARG A 14 11.21 -1.15 -15.81
CA ARG A 14 10.98 -2.57 -15.46
C ARG A 14 10.38 -2.72 -14.05
N ASN A 15 10.91 -1.98 -13.07
CA ASN A 15 10.38 -1.94 -11.72
C ASN A 15 8.90 -1.52 -11.71
N LYS A 16 8.59 -0.42 -12.42
CA LYS A 16 7.20 0.03 -12.53
C LYS A 16 6.31 -1.03 -13.19
N GLY A 17 6.73 -1.65 -14.29
CA GLY A 17 5.97 -2.71 -14.96
C GLY A 17 5.76 -3.97 -14.09
N MET A 18 6.63 -4.23 -13.11
CA MET A 18 6.42 -5.27 -12.10
C MET A 18 5.44 -4.81 -11.02
N ALA A 19 5.57 -3.58 -10.53
CA ALA A 19 4.67 -2.99 -9.54
C ALA A 19 3.22 -2.85 -10.07
N ASP A 20 3.06 -2.50 -11.34
CA ASP A 20 1.74 -2.42 -12.02
C ASP A 20 1.03 -3.79 -12.08
N ARG A 21 1.76 -4.90 -11.84
CA ARG A 21 1.22 -6.26 -11.69
C ARG A 21 1.07 -6.69 -10.23
N ALA A 22 1.01 -5.73 -9.31
CA ALA A 22 0.93 -5.95 -7.87
C ALA A 22 2.13 -6.70 -7.27
N LEU A 23 3.30 -6.66 -7.92
CA LEU A 23 4.51 -7.27 -7.38
C LEU A 23 5.22 -6.31 -6.42
N ARG A 24 5.56 -6.79 -5.23
CA ARG A 24 6.53 -6.15 -4.36
C ARG A 24 7.92 -6.41 -4.93
N VAL A 25 8.60 -5.36 -5.37
CA VAL A 25 9.89 -5.48 -6.07
C VAL A 25 11.05 -5.18 -5.13
N LEU A 26 12.03 -6.06 -5.13
CA LEU A 26 13.32 -5.86 -4.49
C LEU A 26 14.42 -5.86 -5.54
N ALA A 27 15.41 -4.99 -5.37
CA ALA A 27 16.64 -5.01 -6.13
C ALA A 27 17.71 -5.80 -5.37
N ALA A 28 18.40 -6.67 -6.09
CA ALA A 28 19.57 -7.37 -5.57
C ALA A 28 20.85 -6.82 -6.19
N ALA A 29 21.86 -6.63 -5.37
CA ALA A 29 23.20 -6.25 -5.79
C ALA A 29 24.23 -7.02 -4.98
N GLN A 30 25.44 -7.17 -5.54
CA GLN A 30 26.53 -7.89 -4.88
C GLN A 30 27.85 -7.19 -5.09
N ARG A 31 28.81 -7.46 -4.19
CA ARG A 31 30.21 -7.14 -4.35
C ARG A 31 31.04 -8.37 -3.99
N LEU A 32 32.02 -8.69 -4.82
CA LEU A 32 32.97 -9.73 -4.53
C LEU A 32 34.20 -9.13 -3.83
N TRP A 33 34.57 -9.70 -2.70
CA TRP A 33 35.73 -9.30 -1.93
C TRP A 33 36.82 -10.35 -2.09
N PRO A 34 38.04 -9.98 -2.49
CA PRO A 34 39.13 -10.95 -2.60
C PRO A 34 39.60 -11.50 -1.24
N GLU A 35 39.41 -10.72 -0.18
CA GLU A 35 39.69 -11.06 1.22
C GLU A 35 38.54 -10.59 2.11
N GLN A 36 38.54 -11.00 3.38
CA GLN A 36 37.52 -10.57 4.33
C GLN A 36 37.55 -9.04 4.48
N PRO A 37 36.38 -8.37 4.38
CA PRO A 37 36.27 -6.92 4.54
C PRO A 37 36.84 -6.45 5.89
N ALA A 38 37.52 -5.31 5.89
CA ALA A 38 38.06 -4.71 7.10
C ALA A 38 37.00 -4.20 8.07
N SER A 39 35.80 -3.93 7.59
CA SER A 39 34.63 -3.51 8.39
C SER A 39 33.38 -4.24 7.91
N HIS A 40 32.46 -4.50 8.86
CA HIS A 40 31.12 -5.05 8.58
C HIS A 40 30.03 -3.98 8.61
N GLU A 41 30.42 -2.69 8.73
CA GLU A 41 29.46 -1.59 8.71
C GLU A 41 28.82 -1.43 7.32
N PRO A 42 27.50 -1.18 7.24
CA PRO A 42 26.79 -1.03 5.97
C PRO A 42 27.43 0.02 5.06
N GLU A 43 27.84 1.16 5.59
CA GLU A 43 28.48 2.26 4.87
C GLU A 43 29.78 1.83 4.15
N PHE A 44 30.46 0.81 4.67
CA PHE A 44 31.66 0.24 4.05
C PHE A 44 31.31 -0.86 3.05
N LEU A 45 30.34 -1.72 3.38
CA LEU A 45 29.97 -2.88 2.57
C LEU A 45 29.10 -2.51 1.35
N GLU A 46 28.22 -1.52 1.49
CA GLU A 46 27.24 -1.15 0.47
C GLU A 46 27.77 -0.16 -0.58
N GLN A 47 29.07 -0.17 -0.81
CA GLN A 47 29.73 0.63 -1.85
C GLN A 47 30.15 -0.25 -3.03
N GLU A 48 30.22 0.34 -4.23
CA GLU A 48 30.67 -0.33 -5.46
C GLU A 48 29.92 -1.64 -5.75
N LEU A 49 28.66 -1.67 -5.43
CA LEU A 49 27.80 -2.83 -5.65
C LEU A 49 27.53 -3.06 -7.14
N CYS A 50 27.62 -4.31 -7.57
CA CYS A 50 27.20 -4.73 -8.90
C CYS A 50 25.73 -5.16 -8.86
N PHE A 51 24.89 -4.48 -9.64
CA PHE A 51 23.48 -4.85 -9.75
C PHE A 51 23.34 -6.26 -10.35
N VAL A 52 22.57 -7.11 -9.68
CA VAL A 52 22.30 -8.50 -10.08
C VAL A 52 20.96 -8.58 -10.79
N GLY A 53 19.90 -8.02 -10.21
CA GLY A 53 18.57 -8.11 -10.78
C GLY A 53 17.47 -7.53 -9.91
N LEU A 54 16.26 -7.59 -10.45
CA LEU A 54 15.02 -7.32 -9.73
C LEU A 54 14.32 -8.65 -9.46
N THR A 55 13.80 -8.79 -8.24
CA THR A 55 12.92 -9.90 -7.87
C THR A 55 11.55 -9.33 -7.49
N GLY A 56 10.48 -9.95 -8.01
CA GLY A 56 9.11 -9.57 -7.69
C GLY A 56 8.45 -10.66 -6.86
N MET A 57 7.84 -10.26 -5.76
CA MET A 57 7.04 -11.12 -4.90
C MET A 57 5.59 -10.69 -5.00
N ILE A 58 4.67 -11.63 -4.98
CA ILE A 58 3.24 -11.37 -4.93
C ILE A 58 2.66 -12.17 -3.75
N ASP A 59 1.81 -11.50 -2.99
CA ASP A 59 0.86 -12.17 -2.10
C ASP A 59 -0.48 -12.17 -2.83
N PRO A 60 -0.91 -13.32 -3.37
CA PRO A 60 -2.10 -13.37 -4.20
C PRO A 60 -3.33 -13.07 -3.34
N VAL A 61 -4.27 -12.34 -3.94
CA VAL A 61 -5.58 -12.14 -3.33
C VAL A 61 -6.23 -13.51 -3.09
N ARG A 62 -6.72 -13.74 -1.87
CA ARG A 62 -7.42 -14.99 -1.56
C ARG A 62 -8.64 -15.13 -2.45
N PRO A 63 -8.92 -16.33 -3.00
CA PRO A 63 -10.02 -16.55 -3.95
C PRO A 63 -11.38 -16.10 -3.43
N GLU A 64 -11.63 -16.28 -2.12
CA GLU A 64 -12.90 -15.92 -1.47
C GLU A 64 -13.15 -14.41 -1.37
N VAL A 65 -12.10 -13.57 -1.42
CA VAL A 65 -12.22 -12.12 -1.24
C VAL A 65 -13.02 -11.48 -2.35
N GLN A 66 -12.86 -11.94 -3.59
CA GLN A 66 -13.59 -11.38 -4.73
C GLN A 66 -15.11 -11.59 -4.57
N ALA A 67 -15.52 -12.78 -4.13
CA ALA A 67 -16.93 -13.07 -3.85
C ALA A 67 -17.47 -12.22 -2.69
N ALA A 68 -16.70 -12.11 -1.59
CA ALA A 68 -17.08 -11.29 -0.44
C ALA A 68 -17.26 -9.80 -0.80
N ILE A 69 -16.37 -9.24 -1.64
CA ILE A 69 -16.49 -7.85 -2.14
C ILE A 69 -17.77 -7.68 -2.98
N ALA A 70 -18.11 -8.66 -3.82
CA ALA A 70 -19.34 -8.63 -4.61
C ALA A 70 -20.59 -8.70 -3.71
N GLU A 71 -20.58 -9.52 -2.66
CA GLU A 71 -21.65 -9.58 -1.67
C GLU A 71 -21.82 -8.26 -0.93
N CYS A 72 -20.71 -7.65 -0.45
CA CYS A 72 -20.75 -6.32 0.18
C CYS A 72 -21.45 -5.30 -0.71
N ARG A 73 -21.09 -5.24 -1.99
CA ARG A 73 -21.70 -4.30 -2.95
C ARG A 73 -23.19 -4.57 -3.17
N SER A 74 -23.58 -5.84 -3.31
CA SER A 74 -24.98 -6.22 -3.47
C SER A 74 -25.83 -5.84 -2.25
N ALA A 75 -25.22 -5.82 -1.07
CA ALA A 75 -25.82 -5.39 0.19
C ALA A 75 -25.78 -3.85 0.39
N GLY A 76 -25.27 -3.07 -0.57
CA GLY A 76 -25.10 -1.63 -0.44
C GLY A 76 -23.92 -1.21 0.46
N VAL A 77 -23.05 -2.15 0.83
CA VAL A 77 -21.83 -1.86 1.59
C VAL A 77 -20.70 -1.51 0.62
N ARG A 78 -20.06 -0.38 0.84
CA ARG A 78 -18.91 0.08 0.06
C ARG A 78 -17.60 -0.40 0.68
N PRO A 79 -16.87 -1.34 0.05
CA PRO A 79 -15.53 -1.72 0.50
C PRO A 79 -14.53 -0.61 0.25
N VAL A 80 -13.65 -0.37 1.22
CA VAL A 80 -12.55 0.59 1.16
C VAL A 80 -11.27 -0.13 1.59
N MET A 81 -10.20 0.03 0.82
CA MET A 81 -8.91 -0.58 1.12
C MET A 81 -8.01 0.42 1.85
N ILE A 82 -7.53 0.03 3.03
CA ILE A 82 -6.56 0.82 3.81
C ILE A 82 -5.32 -0.05 4.04
N THR A 83 -4.16 0.36 3.52
CA THR A 83 -2.95 -0.48 3.54
C THR A 83 -1.67 0.33 3.76
N GLY A 84 -0.66 -0.30 4.35
CA GLY A 84 0.72 0.20 4.40
C GLY A 84 1.50 -0.02 3.10
N ASP A 85 0.96 -0.74 2.11
CA ASP A 85 1.61 -1.04 0.85
C ASP A 85 1.80 0.19 -0.04
N HIS A 86 2.68 0.04 -1.04
CA HIS A 86 2.91 1.07 -2.04
C HIS A 86 1.65 1.32 -2.89
N LYS A 87 1.41 2.59 -3.29
CA LYS A 87 0.20 3.01 -4.02
C LYS A 87 -0.04 2.18 -5.29
N ASP A 88 0.98 1.93 -6.09
CA ASP A 88 0.85 1.17 -7.34
C ASP A 88 0.40 -0.29 -7.08
N THR A 89 0.93 -0.93 -6.04
CA THR A 89 0.54 -2.28 -5.62
C THR A 89 -0.91 -2.30 -5.12
N ALA A 90 -1.27 -1.35 -4.26
CA ALA A 90 -2.62 -1.23 -3.72
C ALA A 90 -3.66 -0.96 -4.83
N VAL A 91 -3.34 -0.09 -5.78
CA VAL A 91 -4.18 0.19 -6.97
C VAL A 91 -4.38 -1.05 -7.82
N ALA A 92 -3.31 -1.82 -8.10
CA ALA A 92 -3.41 -3.03 -8.90
C ALA A 92 -4.33 -4.08 -8.25
N ILE A 93 -4.18 -4.30 -6.93
CA ILE A 93 -5.04 -5.22 -6.16
C ILE A 93 -6.48 -4.71 -6.11
N ALA A 94 -6.68 -3.43 -5.83
CA ALA A 94 -8.01 -2.84 -5.71
C ALA A 94 -8.79 -2.85 -7.04
N LYS A 95 -8.10 -2.66 -8.18
CA LYS A 95 -8.70 -2.84 -9.51
C LYS A 95 -9.08 -4.30 -9.78
N GLN A 96 -8.20 -5.25 -9.42
CA GLN A 96 -8.51 -6.68 -9.55
C GLN A 96 -9.75 -7.07 -8.72
N LEU A 97 -9.90 -6.49 -7.51
CA LEU A 97 -11.05 -6.68 -6.63
C LEU A 97 -12.25 -5.80 -7.01
N GLN A 98 -12.10 -4.96 -8.02
CA GLN A 98 -13.12 -3.98 -8.43
C GLN A 98 -13.49 -2.96 -7.33
N ILE A 99 -12.63 -2.72 -6.36
CA ILE A 99 -12.85 -1.69 -5.30
C ILE A 99 -12.77 -0.29 -5.93
N ILE A 100 -11.89 -0.10 -6.91
CA ILE A 100 -11.75 1.13 -7.69
C ILE A 100 -11.69 0.82 -9.18
N ASP A 101 -12.07 1.78 -10.00
CA ASP A 101 -11.98 1.70 -11.47
C ASP A 101 -10.73 2.41 -11.99
N ASP A 102 -10.33 3.51 -11.32
CA ASP A 102 -9.21 4.35 -11.73
C ASP A 102 -8.22 4.64 -10.60
N ALA A 103 -6.97 4.88 -10.96
CA ALA A 103 -5.89 5.17 -10.00
C ALA A 103 -6.09 6.51 -9.26
N SER A 104 -6.88 7.45 -9.81
CA SER A 104 -7.23 8.70 -9.13
C SER A 104 -8.06 8.49 -7.87
N GLN A 105 -8.72 7.34 -7.74
CA GLN A 105 -9.47 6.94 -6.55
C GLN A 105 -8.57 6.39 -5.43
N ALA A 106 -7.26 6.47 -5.59
CA ALA A 106 -6.27 6.06 -4.60
C ALA A 106 -5.47 7.28 -4.10
N VAL A 107 -5.32 7.38 -2.79
CA VAL A 107 -4.58 8.44 -2.10
C VAL A 107 -3.53 7.83 -1.18
N THR A 108 -2.40 8.51 -0.99
CA THR A 108 -1.34 8.10 -0.05
C THR A 108 -1.47 8.81 1.29
N GLY A 109 -0.82 8.26 2.35
CA GLY A 109 -0.73 8.93 3.63
C GLY A 109 -0.15 10.34 3.54
N ALA A 110 0.92 10.53 2.74
CA ALA A 110 1.52 11.85 2.53
C ALA A 110 0.57 12.85 1.83
N GLU A 111 -0.26 12.39 0.89
CA GLU A 111 -1.30 13.21 0.28
C GLU A 111 -2.42 13.54 1.28
N LEU A 112 -2.76 12.60 2.20
CA LEU A 112 -3.72 12.84 3.29
C LEU A 112 -3.21 13.85 4.32
N ASP A 113 -1.91 13.85 4.61
CA ASP A 113 -1.29 14.82 5.54
C ASP A 113 -1.39 16.27 5.03
N ALA A 114 -1.48 16.44 3.72
CA ALA A 114 -1.64 17.75 3.08
C ALA A 114 -3.09 18.27 3.12
N LEU A 115 -4.08 17.42 3.45
CA LEU A 115 -5.49 17.79 3.53
C LEU A 115 -5.89 18.13 4.97
N SER A 116 -6.70 19.17 5.15
CA SER A 116 -7.45 19.39 6.40
C SER A 116 -8.50 18.30 6.60
N ASP A 117 -9.07 18.21 7.80
CA ASP A 117 -10.13 17.24 8.09
C ASP A 117 -11.41 17.55 7.31
N GLU A 118 -11.69 18.83 7.05
CA GLU A 118 -12.80 19.30 6.23
C GLU A 118 -12.60 18.90 4.76
N GLU A 119 -11.40 19.14 4.20
CA GLU A 119 -11.09 18.77 2.83
C GLU A 119 -11.10 17.24 2.64
N LEU A 120 -10.62 16.48 3.63
CA LEU A 120 -10.73 15.03 3.61
C LEU A 120 -12.19 14.58 3.66
N ALA A 121 -13.01 15.19 4.49
CA ALA A 121 -14.44 14.87 4.56
C ALA A 121 -15.15 15.13 3.23
N GLU A 122 -14.78 16.18 2.49
CA GLU A 122 -15.34 16.45 1.16
C GLU A 122 -14.89 15.42 0.12
N ALA A 123 -13.62 14.98 0.18
CA ALA A 123 -13.02 14.10 -0.81
C ALA A 123 -13.19 12.59 -0.50
N VAL A 124 -13.58 12.22 0.73
CA VAL A 124 -13.57 10.83 1.21
C VAL A 124 -14.39 9.89 0.34
N GLU A 125 -15.51 10.36 -0.22
CA GLU A 125 -16.36 9.56 -1.11
C GLU A 125 -15.71 9.29 -2.48
N HIS A 126 -14.72 10.08 -2.89
CA HIS A 126 -13.99 9.83 -4.12
C HIS A 126 -12.99 8.67 -3.95
N TYR A 127 -12.38 8.53 -2.77
CA TYR A 127 -11.33 7.55 -2.54
C TYR A 127 -11.87 6.17 -2.16
N GLY A 128 -11.36 5.13 -2.81
CA GLY A 128 -11.60 3.72 -2.47
C GLY A 128 -10.33 3.02 -1.95
N VAL A 129 -9.16 3.66 -2.08
CA VAL A 129 -7.87 3.11 -1.64
C VAL A 129 -7.04 4.17 -0.92
N TYR A 130 -6.56 3.80 0.25
CA TYR A 130 -5.65 4.58 1.08
C TYR A 130 -4.36 3.77 1.25
N ALA A 131 -3.26 4.21 0.61
CA ALA A 131 -1.97 3.53 0.56
C ALA A 131 -0.91 4.23 1.40
N ARG A 132 0.10 3.51 1.88
CA ARG A 132 1.18 4.06 2.72
C ARG A 132 0.66 4.84 3.92
N VAL A 133 -0.46 4.38 4.50
CA VAL A 133 -1.07 5.02 5.66
C VAL A 133 -0.45 4.53 6.97
N GLN A 134 -0.45 5.41 7.95
CA GLN A 134 -0.08 5.13 9.33
C GLN A 134 -1.34 5.00 10.21
N PRO A 135 -1.23 4.53 11.46
CA PRO A 135 -2.39 4.35 12.33
C PRO A 135 -3.27 5.60 12.50
N GLU A 136 -2.66 6.79 12.55
CA GLU A 136 -3.34 8.07 12.70
C GLU A 136 -4.27 8.36 11.51
N HIS A 137 -3.81 8.05 10.29
CA HIS A 137 -4.61 8.22 9.08
C HIS A 137 -5.88 7.37 9.12
N LYS A 138 -5.81 6.13 9.65
CA LYS A 138 -6.96 5.24 9.75
C LYS A 138 -8.10 5.87 10.56
N SER A 139 -7.76 6.50 11.67
CA SER A 139 -8.74 7.21 12.51
C SER A 139 -9.34 8.43 11.79
N ARG A 140 -8.52 9.21 11.07
CA ARG A 140 -9.00 10.34 10.26
C ARG A 140 -9.96 9.90 9.16
N ILE A 141 -9.66 8.80 8.46
CA ILE A 141 -10.53 8.24 7.41
C ILE A 141 -11.88 7.81 7.99
N VAL A 142 -11.88 7.09 9.11
CA VAL A 142 -13.12 6.67 9.78
C VAL A 142 -13.94 7.91 10.21
N SER A 143 -13.29 8.92 10.79
CA SER A 143 -13.94 10.16 11.19
C SER A 143 -14.56 10.89 10.00
N ALA A 144 -13.84 10.99 8.88
CA ALA A 144 -14.33 11.63 7.66
C ALA A 144 -15.58 10.94 7.09
N TRP A 145 -15.61 9.61 7.02
CA TRP A 145 -16.80 8.86 6.60
C TRP A 145 -17.98 9.06 7.55
N ARG A 146 -17.74 9.05 8.87
CA ARG A 146 -18.78 9.28 9.87
C ARG A 146 -19.35 10.69 9.80
N SER A 147 -18.54 11.71 9.51
CA SER A 147 -19.01 13.09 9.33
C SER A 147 -19.96 13.24 8.14
N LYS A 148 -19.88 12.34 7.15
CA LYS A 148 -20.84 12.25 6.04
C LYS A 148 -22.12 11.49 6.41
N GLY A 149 -22.26 11.02 7.65
CA GLY A 149 -23.40 10.24 8.09
C GLY A 149 -23.36 8.76 7.68
N ALA A 150 -22.21 8.29 7.19
CA ALA A 150 -22.02 6.88 6.86
C ALA A 150 -21.85 6.04 8.13
N VAL A 151 -22.48 4.86 8.17
CA VAL A 151 -22.20 3.82 9.17
C VAL A 151 -20.92 3.11 8.76
N THR A 152 -19.90 3.16 9.62
CA THR A 152 -18.57 2.63 9.31
C THR A 152 -18.32 1.31 10.01
N ALA A 153 -17.75 0.33 9.28
CA ALA A 153 -17.17 -0.87 9.83
C ALA A 153 -15.65 -0.85 9.59
N MET A 154 -14.87 -1.06 10.63
CA MET A 154 -13.41 -1.11 10.55
C MET A 154 -12.91 -2.48 10.99
N THR A 155 -12.14 -3.13 10.10
CA THR A 155 -11.45 -4.40 10.40
C THR A 155 -9.98 -4.14 10.66
N GLY A 156 -9.37 -4.91 11.55
CA GLY A 156 -7.93 -4.86 11.80
C GLY A 156 -7.46 -6.08 12.58
N ASP A 157 -6.17 -6.39 12.45
CA ASP A 157 -5.51 -7.56 13.03
C ASP A 157 -4.44 -7.18 14.08
N GLY A 158 -4.16 -5.90 14.24
CA GLY A 158 -3.07 -5.42 15.08
C GLY A 158 -3.47 -4.39 16.13
N VAL A 159 -2.57 -4.21 17.09
CA VAL A 159 -2.67 -3.19 18.15
C VAL A 159 -2.76 -1.77 17.56
N ASN A 160 -2.13 -1.57 16.40
CA ASN A 160 -2.11 -0.29 15.69
C ASN A 160 -3.49 0.09 15.12
N ASP A 161 -4.39 -0.87 14.95
CA ASP A 161 -5.74 -0.64 14.43
C ASP A 161 -6.76 -0.37 15.54
N ALA A 162 -6.42 -0.64 16.78
CA ALA A 162 -7.33 -0.51 17.91
C ALA A 162 -8.01 0.86 18.04
N PRO A 163 -7.32 2.02 17.82
CA PRO A 163 -7.99 3.32 17.87
C PRO A 163 -9.07 3.48 16.79
N SER A 164 -8.78 3.12 15.55
CA SER A 164 -9.72 3.22 14.42
C SER A 164 -10.87 2.21 14.52
N ILE A 165 -10.60 0.99 14.99
CA ILE A 165 -11.62 -0.03 15.28
C ILE A 165 -12.59 0.47 16.34
N LYS A 166 -12.07 1.08 17.44
CA LYS A 166 -12.90 1.63 18.50
C LYS A 166 -13.72 2.85 18.06
N MET A 167 -13.21 3.62 17.10
CA MET A 167 -13.86 4.82 16.57
C MET A 167 -14.98 4.49 15.58
N ALA A 168 -14.89 3.39 14.86
CA ALA A 168 -15.91 2.95 13.93
C ALA A 168 -17.22 2.57 14.64
N ASP A 169 -18.34 2.61 13.93
CA ASP A 169 -19.64 2.17 14.46
C ASP A 169 -19.66 0.65 14.68
N ILE A 170 -18.92 -0.09 13.84
CA ILE A 170 -18.73 -1.53 13.95
C ILE A 170 -17.23 -1.82 13.92
N GLY A 171 -16.66 -2.21 15.06
CA GLY A 171 -15.28 -2.65 15.16
C GLY A 171 -15.16 -4.17 15.01
N ILE A 172 -14.29 -4.63 14.11
CA ILE A 172 -14.07 -6.06 13.85
C ILE A 172 -12.59 -6.39 14.08
N GLY A 173 -12.29 -7.11 15.17
CA GLY A 173 -10.97 -7.69 15.39
C GLY A 173 -10.83 -8.97 14.59
N MET A 174 -9.84 -9.04 13.71
CA MET A 174 -9.50 -10.26 12.99
C MET A 174 -8.63 -11.14 13.89
N GLY A 175 -9.09 -12.36 14.16
CA GLY A 175 -8.31 -13.35 14.91
C GLY A 175 -7.08 -13.80 14.12
N ILE A 176 -6.02 -14.12 14.85
CA ILE A 176 -4.78 -14.71 14.31
C ILE A 176 -4.99 -16.23 14.20
#